data_1804ff2f9cf509fb94e41149ca51eca0
#
_entry.id   1804ff2f9cf509fb94e41149ca51eca0
#
_cell.length_a   1.000
_cell.length_b   1.000
_cell.length_c   1.000
_cell.angle_alpha   90.00
_cell.angle_beta   90.00
_cell.angle_gamma   90.00
#
_symmetry.space_group_name_H-M   'P 1'
#
loop_
_entity.id
_entity.type
_entity.pdbx_description
1 polymer ?
#
loop_
_entity_poly.entity_id
_entity_poly.type
_entity_poly.pdbx_seq_one_letter_code
_entity_poly.pdbx_strand_id
1 'polypeptide(L)'
;VYKDNFTQDKAEYDEESGNVDDEGGRLVSNPDSNGRYHSDWLSMMFPRLKLARNLLSDDGVIFISIDDNEAHNLRKVCDEVFGSDNFIECLIWKKRATPPNDRNIGRIHEFIFCYGRESALTKLGLLPRDSKSISRYSNPDNDKRGAWAASDLSANGKGGRLVQSCVYPITNHEINKDFMPSEGRCWLFNKDKMDGYILEGRVGFRENTGTPYLKRYLSEVRQGLTLPTILNDFGFSSTSASEADKLFHNKG
;
A
#
# COMPACT_ATOMS: atom_id res chain seq x y z
N VAL A 1 -11.17 -21.46 -2.47
CA VAL A 1 -11.13 -22.89 -2.24
C VAL A 1 -9.97 -23.44 -3.05
N TYR A 2 -8.85 -23.69 -2.40
CA TYR A 2 -7.72 -24.35 -3.03
C TYR A 2 -8.08 -25.80 -3.25
N LYS A 3 -8.08 -26.25 -4.51
CA LYS A 3 -7.99 -27.68 -4.82
C LYS A 3 -6.50 -28.00 -4.74
N ASP A 4 -6.04 -28.30 -3.54
CA ASP A 4 -4.77 -28.99 -3.41
C ASP A 4 -4.95 -30.38 -3.97
N ASN A 5 -4.08 -30.76 -4.92
CA ASN A 5 -4.03 -32.11 -5.52
C ASN A 5 -3.52 -33.18 -4.53
N PHE A 6 -3.80 -33.05 -3.26
CA PHE A 6 -3.76 -34.13 -2.33
C PHE A 6 -5.09 -34.87 -2.49
N THR A 7 -5.10 -35.81 -3.40
CA THR A 7 -6.20 -36.74 -3.60
C THR A 7 -6.24 -37.77 -2.44
N GLN A 8 -6.65 -37.29 -1.29
CA GLN A 8 -7.25 -38.17 -0.29
C GLN A 8 -8.72 -38.30 -0.69
N ASP A 9 -9.24 -39.54 -0.70
CA ASP A 9 -10.66 -39.76 -0.97
C ASP A 9 -11.45 -38.94 0.07
N LYS A 10 -12.48 -38.23 -0.38
CA LYS A 10 -13.28 -37.38 0.50
C LYS A 10 -13.91 -38.16 1.65
N ALA A 11 -14.24 -39.45 1.44
CA ALA A 11 -14.76 -40.34 2.45
C ALA A 11 -13.70 -40.66 3.52
N GLU A 12 -12.45 -40.93 3.10
CA GLU A 12 -11.32 -41.22 3.98
C GLU A 12 -10.91 -39.98 4.82
N TYR A 13 -10.96 -38.80 4.21
CA TYR A 13 -10.73 -37.53 4.93
C TYR A 13 -11.85 -37.21 5.94
N ASP A 14 -13.12 -37.43 5.57
CA ASP A 14 -14.27 -37.18 6.44
C ASP A 14 -14.27 -38.16 7.64
N GLU A 15 -13.78 -39.39 7.47
CA GLU A 15 -13.61 -40.39 8.53
C GLU A 15 -12.45 -40.06 9.47
N GLU A 16 -11.26 -39.75 8.94
CA GLU A 16 -10.09 -39.35 9.74
C GLU A 16 -10.28 -38.04 10.49
N SER A 17 -11.05 -37.09 9.92
CA SER A 17 -11.35 -35.81 10.54
C SER A 17 -12.50 -35.86 11.57
N GLY A 18 -13.15 -37.02 11.76
CA GLY A 18 -14.27 -37.18 12.70
C GLY A 18 -15.55 -36.47 12.23
N ASN A 19 -15.69 -36.26 10.93
CA ASN A 19 -16.85 -35.60 10.34
C ASN A 19 -18.01 -36.55 10.03
N VAL A 20 -17.79 -37.87 10.20
CA VAL A 20 -18.79 -38.92 10.03
C VAL A 20 -18.90 -39.76 11.29
N ASP A 21 -20.08 -40.29 11.57
CA ASP A 21 -20.30 -41.29 12.62
C ASP A 21 -19.84 -42.69 12.18
N ASP A 22 -19.84 -43.64 13.12
CA ASP A 22 -19.45 -45.02 12.86
C ASP A 22 -20.35 -45.73 11.80
N GLU A 23 -21.46 -45.09 11.39
CA GLU A 23 -22.40 -45.58 10.37
C GLU A 23 -22.23 -44.84 9.03
N GLY A 24 -21.23 -43.93 8.91
CA GLY A 24 -20.96 -43.12 7.70
C GLY A 24 -21.89 -41.94 7.51
N GLY A 25 -22.71 -41.60 8.50
CA GLY A 25 -23.56 -40.43 8.53
C GLY A 25 -22.73 -39.18 8.86
N ARG A 26 -22.85 -38.08 8.07
CA ARG A 26 -22.17 -36.84 8.39
C ARG A 26 -22.64 -36.27 9.72
N LEU A 27 -21.70 -36.18 10.68
CA LEU A 27 -21.98 -35.66 12.01
C LEU A 27 -22.29 -34.18 12.04
N VAL A 28 -21.73 -33.38 11.14
CA VAL A 28 -22.04 -31.94 11.02
C VAL A 28 -21.62 -31.42 9.65
N SER A 29 -22.55 -30.80 8.89
CA SER A 29 -22.11 -29.74 7.97
C SER A 29 -21.75 -28.55 8.85
N ASN A 30 -20.60 -27.91 8.64
CA ASN A 30 -20.26 -26.68 9.35
C ASN A 30 -21.00 -25.50 8.69
N PRO A 31 -22.29 -25.25 8.98
CA PRO A 31 -23.01 -24.12 8.43
C PRO A 31 -22.55 -22.85 9.13
N ASP A 32 -22.64 -21.70 8.45
CA ASP A 32 -22.35 -20.37 8.99
C ASP A 32 -23.08 -20.07 10.32
N SER A 33 -24.19 -20.78 10.59
CA SER A 33 -24.95 -20.71 11.83
C SER A 33 -24.34 -21.50 13.01
N ASN A 34 -23.31 -22.33 12.77
CA ASN A 34 -22.64 -23.08 13.82
C ASN A 34 -21.68 -22.17 14.60
N GLY A 35 -21.89 -21.99 15.88
CA GLY A 35 -21.00 -21.22 16.75
C GLY A 35 -19.55 -21.71 16.81
N ARG A 36 -19.24 -22.87 16.24
CA ARG A 36 -17.88 -23.45 16.08
C ARG A 36 -17.24 -23.14 14.72
N TYR A 37 -17.99 -22.57 13.77
CA TYR A 37 -17.49 -22.30 12.41
C TYR A 37 -16.16 -21.52 12.43
N HIS A 38 -16.09 -20.46 13.18
CA HIS A 38 -14.87 -19.66 13.35
C HIS A 38 -13.78 -20.39 14.15
N SER A 39 -14.16 -21.22 15.15
CA SER A 39 -13.22 -21.98 15.96
C SER A 39 -12.46 -23.04 15.14
N ASP A 40 -13.14 -23.73 14.24
CA ASP A 40 -12.54 -24.74 13.37
C ASP A 40 -11.58 -24.09 12.39
N TRP A 41 -11.97 -22.96 11.79
CA TRP A 41 -11.08 -22.19 10.94
C TRP A 41 -9.84 -21.68 11.69
N LEU A 42 -10.02 -21.15 12.91
CA LEU A 42 -8.92 -20.69 13.76
C LEU A 42 -7.96 -21.85 14.13
N SER A 43 -8.51 -23.01 14.49
CA SER A 43 -7.73 -24.21 14.83
C SER A 43 -6.89 -24.71 13.66
N MET A 44 -7.40 -24.58 12.44
CA MET A 44 -6.69 -24.90 11.21
C MET A 44 -5.59 -23.87 10.91
N MET A 45 -5.86 -22.58 11.08
CA MET A 45 -4.95 -21.50 10.69
C MET A 45 -3.80 -21.28 11.68
N PHE A 46 -4.05 -21.43 12.98
CA PHE A 46 -3.07 -21.16 14.02
C PHE A 46 -1.73 -21.91 13.85
N PRO A 47 -1.71 -23.27 13.68
CA PRO A 47 -0.45 -23.98 13.48
C PRO A 47 0.25 -23.60 12.17
N ARG A 48 -0.50 -23.29 11.12
CA ARG A 48 0.06 -22.84 9.83
C ARG A 48 0.77 -21.51 9.96
N LEU A 49 0.16 -20.55 10.68
CA LEU A 49 0.77 -19.24 10.94
C LEU A 49 2.02 -19.37 11.81
N LYS A 50 2.02 -20.27 12.82
CA LYS A 50 3.24 -20.57 13.60
C LYS A 50 4.38 -21.11 12.75
N LEU A 51 4.09 -22.04 11.84
CA LEU A 51 5.07 -22.55 10.90
C LEU A 51 5.57 -21.44 9.96
N ALA A 52 4.66 -20.65 9.40
CA ALA A 52 5.01 -19.52 8.54
C ALA A 52 5.95 -18.53 9.26
N ARG A 53 5.66 -18.18 10.51
CA ARG A 53 6.53 -17.32 11.31
C ARG A 53 7.95 -17.91 11.46
N ASN A 54 8.06 -19.22 11.67
CA ASN A 54 9.36 -19.88 11.83
C ASN A 54 10.18 -19.93 10.53
N LEU A 55 9.52 -19.82 9.38
CA LEU A 55 10.18 -19.78 8.07
C LEU A 55 10.68 -18.39 7.70
N LEU A 56 10.22 -17.33 8.36
CA LEU A 56 10.67 -15.98 8.11
C LEU A 56 12.08 -15.75 8.70
N SER A 57 12.91 -15.01 7.94
CA SER A 57 14.12 -14.37 8.49
C SER A 57 13.71 -13.27 9.49
N ASP A 58 14.66 -12.80 10.32
CA ASP A 58 14.36 -11.80 11.35
C ASP A 58 13.81 -10.49 10.76
N ASP A 59 14.26 -10.10 9.56
CA ASP A 59 13.76 -8.95 8.78
C ASP A 59 12.60 -9.32 7.83
N GLY A 60 12.15 -10.58 7.86
CA GLY A 60 11.14 -11.13 6.98
C GLY A 60 9.75 -10.56 7.21
N VAL A 61 8.93 -10.60 6.16
CA VAL A 61 7.55 -10.11 6.15
C VAL A 61 6.61 -11.15 5.56
N ILE A 62 5.40 -11.22 6.09
CA ILE A 62 4.32 -12.04 5.56
C ILE A 62 3.14 -11.16 5.15
N PHE A 63 2.55 -11.45 4.00
CA PHE A 63 1.30 -10.88 3.52
C PHE A 63 0.24 -11.97 3.49
N ILE A 64 -0.90 -11.73 4.13
CA ILE A 64 -1.97 -12.71 4.28
C ILE A 64 -3.26 -12.11 3.74
N SER A 65 -3.73 -12.63 2.60
CA SER A 65 -4.99 -12.21 2.00
C SER A 65 -6.17 -12.85 2.71
N ILE A 66 -7.21 -12.06 2.97
CA ILE A 66 -8.42 -12.49 3.65
C ILE A 66 -9.62 -11.65 3.20
N ASP A 67 -10.79 -12.25 3.16
CA ASP A 67 -12.04 -11.51 3.03
C ASP A 67 -12.54 -11.03 4.42
N ASP A 68 -13.66 -10.31 4.43
CA ASP A 68 -14.21 -9.74 5.66
C ASP A 68 -14.85 -10.77 6.61
N ASN A 69 -15.15 -12.00 6.14
CA ASN A 69 -15.78 -13.01 6.99
C ASN A 69 -14.88 -13.38 8.17
N GLU A 70 -13.57 -13.57 7.91
CA GLU A 70 -12.59 -13.99 8.92
C GLU A 70 -11.52 -12.93 9.22
N ALA A 71 -11.59 -11.73 8.63
CA ALA A 71 -10.55 -10.70 8.81
C ALA A 71 -10.30 -10.36 10.29
N HIS A 72 -11.34 -10.24 11.08
CA HIS A 72 -11.23 -9.91 12.50
C HIS A 72 -10.63 -11.05 13.34
N ASN A 73 -10.89 -12.31 12.97
CA ASN A 73 -10.33 -13.48 13.62
C ASN A 73 -8.88 -13.69 13.20
N LEU A 74 -8.57 -13.53 11.92
CA LEU A 74 -7.19 -13.58 11.42
C LEU A 74 -6.32 -12.54 12.11
N ARG A 75 -6.80 -11.31 12.29
CA ARG A 75 -6.06 -10.25 12.98
C ARG A 75 -5.67 -10.70 14.39
N LYS A 76 -6.60 -11.25 15.17
CA LYS A 76 -6.35 -11.71 16.55
C LYS A 76 -5.33 -12.84 16.60
N VAL A 77 -5.48 -13.83 15.71
CA VAL A 77 -4.55 -14.97 15.64
C VAL A 77 -3.16 -14.52 15.21
N CYS A 78 -3.06 -13.59 14.25
CA CYS A 78 -1.77 -13.05 13.86
C CYS A 78 -1.11 -12.24 14.96
N ASP A 79 -1.88 -11.44 15.71
CA ASP A 79 -1.37 -10.71 16.87
C ASP A 79 -0.84 -11.66 17.95
N GLU A 80 -1.46 -12.84 18.15
CA GLU A 80 -0.98 -13.87 19.07
C GLU A 80 0.29 -14.58 18.55
N VAL A 81 0.32 -14.91 17.27
CA VAL A 81 1.43 -15.66 16.67
C VAL A 81 2.65 -14.77 16.41
N PHE A 82 2.48 -13.61 15.80
CA PHE A 82 3.56 -12.72 15.40
C PHE A 82 3.89 -11.67 16.45
N GLY A 83 2.94 -11.34 17.33
CA GLY A 83 2.96 -10.20 18.26
C GLY A 83 2.28 -8.98 17.64
N SER A 84 1.45 -8.28 18.42
CA SER A 84 0.74 -7.07 17.98
C SER A 84 1.67 -5.95 17.51
N ASP A 85 2.87 -5.84 18.12
CA ASP A 85 3.88 -4.84 17.78
C ASP A 85 4.55 -5.11 16.42
N ASN A 86 4.40 -6.31 15.91
CA ASN A 86 4.91 -6.72 14.60
C ASN A 86 3.91 -6.55 13.46
N PHE A 87 2.72 -6.04 13.76
CA PHE A 87 1.77 -5.61 12.74
C PHE A 87 2.31 -4.38 12.01
N ILE A 88 2.42 -4.46 10.68
CA ILE A 88 2.91 -3.37 9.85
C ILE A 88 1.73 -2.56 9.32
N GLU A 89 0.81 -3.22 8.59
CA GLU A 89 -0.33 -2.52 7.98
C GLU A 89 -1.42 -3.50 7.50
N CYS A 90 -2.63 -2.96 7.31
CA CYS A 90 -3.73 -3.61 6.60
C CYS A 90 -3.91 -2.95 5.24
N LEU A 91 -3.62 -3.68 4.17
CA LEU A 91 -3.81 -3.21 2.82
C LEU A 91 -5.22 -3.61 2.33
N ILE A 92 -5.84 -2.73 1.55
CA ILE A 92 -7.14 -2.94 0.92
C ILE A 92 -6.91 -3.19 -0.57
N TRP A 93 -7.10 -4.42 -1.02
CA TRP A 93 -6.96 -4.75 -2.43
C TRP A 93 -8.30 -4.68 -3.16
N LYS A 94 -8.37 -3.83 -4.18
CA LYS A 94 -9.52 -3.75 -5.07
C LYS A 94 -9.50 -4.94 -6.02
N LYS A 95 -10.26 -5.99 -5.69
CA LYS A 95 -10.31 -7.25 -6.45
C LYS A 95 -11.22 -7.24 -7.68
N ARG A 96 -12.11 -6.25 -7.81
CA ARG A 96 -13.08 -6.12 -8.90
C ARG A 96 -13.18 -4.68 -9.39
N ALA A 97 -13.41 -4.51 -10.68
CA ALA A 97 -13.62 -3.20 -11.29
C ALA A 97 -14.96 -2.57 -10.87
N THR A 98 -16.05 -3.40 -10.87
CA THR A 98 -17.43 -2.97 -10.61
C THR A 98 -18.05 -3.80 -9.50
N PRO A 99 -18.97 -3.21 -8.70
CA PRO A 99 -19.71 -3.95 -7.70
C PRO A 99 -20.65 -4.98 -8.34
N PRO A 100 -20.89 -6.13 -7.71
CA PRO A 100 -21.92 -7.06 -8.12
C PRO A 100 -23.31 -6.44 -7.92
N ASN A 101 -24.27 -6.78 -8.80
CA ASN A 101 -25.63 -6.21 -8.80
C ASN A 101 -26.64 -7.01 -7.96
N ASP A 102 -26.19 -8.08 -7.31
CA ASP A 102 -27.00 -9.00 -6.50
C ASP A 102 -27.22 -8.54 -5.06
N ARG A 103 -26.66 -7.39 -4.67
CA ARG A 103 -26.68 -6.87 -3.30
C ARG A 103 -26.86 -5.35 -3.29
N ASN A 104 -27.42 -4.83 -2.19
CA ASN A 104 -27.56 -3.38 -1.98
C ASN A 104 -26.21 -2.66 -1.85
N ILE A 105 -25.19 -3.34 -1.29
CA ILE A 105 -23.81 -2.85 -1.21
C ILE A 105 -22.91 -3.92 -1.82
N GLY A 106 -22.36 -3.63 -2.99
CA GLY A 106 -21.47 -4.55 -3.72
C GLY A 106 -20.04 -4.49 -3.19
N ARG A 107 -19.55 -5.61 -2.69
CA ARG A 107 -18.18 -5.75 -2.19
C ARG A 107 -17.20 -5.88 -3.36
N ILE A 108 -16.21 -4.98 -3.41
CA ILE A 108 -15.21 -4.94 -4.49
C ILE A 108 -13.76 -5.11 -4.00
N HIS A 109 -13.56 -5.32 -2.70
CA HIS A 109 -12.22 -5.41 -2.11
C HIS A 109 -12.07 -6.63 -1.19
N GLU A 110 -10.84 -6.93 -0.88
CA GLU A 110 -10.38 -7.83 0.18
C GLU A 110 -9.26 -7.17 0.97
N PHE A 111 -8.90 -7.75 2.09
CA PHE A 111 -7.84 -7.28 2.97
C PHE A 111 -6.57 -8.09 2.78
N ILE A 112 -5.42 -7.44 2.99
CA ILE A 112 -4.13 -8.11 3.06
C ILE A 112 -3.45 -7.62 4.34
N PHE A 113 -3.31 -8.48 5.34
CA PHE A 113 -2.58 -8.17 6.55
C PHE A 113 -1.09 -8.37 6.34
N CYS A 114 -0.31 -7.39 6.77
CA CYS A 114 1.13 -7.38 6.68
C CYS A 114 1.74 -7.44 8.08
N TYR A 115 2.52 -8.47 8.36
CA TYR A 115 3.26 -8.65 9.61
C TYR A 115 4.74 -8.85 9.33
N GLY A 116 5.60 -8.22 10.14
CA GLY A 116 7.01 -8.56 10.19
C GLY A 116 7.25 -9.72 11.14
N ARG A 117 8.37 -10.44 11.00
CA ARG A 117 8.88 -11.28 12.09
C ARG A 117 9.37 -10.41 13.25
N GLU A 118 10.17 -9.38 12.92
CA GLU A 118 10.53 -8.25 13.79
C GLU A 118 10.32 -6.97 12.99
N SER A 119 9.21 -6.28 13.21
CA SER A 119 8.81 -5.12 12.39
C SER A 119 9.86 -4.01 12.39
N ALA A 120 10.60 -3.85 13.47
CA ALA A 120 11.69 -2.88 13.59
C ALA A 120 12.86 -3.15 12.62
N LEU A 121 13.07 -4.40 12.21
CA LEU A 121 14.11 -4.80 11.26
C LEU A 121 13.59 -4.84 9.82
N THR A 122 12.27 -4.95 9.63
CA THR A 122 11.65 -5.12 8.32
C THR A 122 11.83 -3.88 7.44
N LYS A 123 12.34 -4.06 6.24
CA LYS A 123 12.48 -3.02 5.22
C LYS A 123 11.73 -3.40 3.96
N LEU A 124 10.55 -2.82 3.78
CA LEU A 124 9.81 -2.99 2.53
C LEU A 124 10.50 -2.23 1.40
N GLY A 125 10.63 -2.88 0.24
CA GLY A 125 11.10 -2.26 -0.98
C GLY A 125 10.14 -1.17 -1.48
N LEU A 126 10.61 -0.38 -2.41
CA LEU A 126 9.78 0.61 -3.09
C LEU A 126 9.21 0.02 -4.37
N LEU A 127 7.99 0.41 -4.71
CA LEU A 127 7.42 0.13 -6.02
C LEU A 127 8.20 0.88 -7.11
N PRO A 128 8.39 0.28 -8.28
CA PRO A 128 8.99 0.98 -9.42
C PRO A 128 8.10 2.18 -9.81
N ARG A 129 8.73 3.26 -10.26
CA ARG A 129 7.99 4.39 -10.83
C ARG A 129 7.43 3.98 -12.18
N ASP A 130 6.16 4.28 -12.40
CA ASP A 130 5.54 4.13 -13.71
C ASP A 130 6.02 5.22 -14.69
N SER A 131 5.84 4.99 -15.99
CA SER A 131 6.19 5.95 -17.03
C SER A 131 5.47 7.29 -16.89
N LYS A 132 4.23 7.30 -16.37
CA LYS A 132 3.47 8.55 -16.11
C LYS A 132 4.08 9.39 -15.01
N SER A 133 4.60 8.77 -13.95
CA SER A 133 5.25 9.51 -12.86
C SER A 133 6.61 10.08 -13.29
N ILE A 134 7.28 9.44 -14.25
CA ILE A 134 8.56 9.91 -14.82
C ILE A 134 8.32 10.99 -15.86
N SER A 135 7.30 10.86 -16.73
CA SER A 135 7.05 11.78 -17.86
C SER A 135 6.80 13.24 -17.47
N ARG A 136 6.42 13.49 -16.21
CA ARG A 136 6.27 14.86 -15.68
C ARG A 136 7.60 15.57 -15.44
N TYR A 137 8.73 14.84 -15.46
CA TYR A 137 10.07 15.40 -15.31
C TYR A 137 10.64 15.69 -16.67
N SER A 138 11.05 16.93 -16.90
CA SER A 138 11.71 17.38 -18.14
C SER A 138 12.85 18.33 -17.78
N ASN A 139 13.70 18.64 -18.74
CA ASN A 139 14.80 19.59 -18.55
C ASN A 139 14.75 20.69 -19.63
N PRO A 140 13.73 21.56 -19.58
CA PRO A 140 13.51 22.57 -20.62
C PRO A 140 14.58 23.68 -20.61
N ASP A 141 15.24 23.90 -19.50
CA ASP A 141 16.25 24.95 -19.29
C ASP A 141 17.69 24.42 -19.26
N ASN A 142 17.90 23.15 -19.65
CA ASN A 142 19.20 22.50 -19.67
C ASN A 142 19.95 22.58 -18.31
N ASP A 143 19.22 22.48 -17.20
CA ASP A 143 19.80 22.49 -15.86
C ASP A 143 20.76 21.30 -15.69
N LYS A 144 21.97 21.57 -15.19
CA LYS A 144 23.05 20.57 -15.01
C LYS A 144 22.66 19.44 -14.04
N ARG A 145 21.68 19.64 -13.16
CA ARG A 145 21.16 18.64 -12.23
C ARG A 145 20.20 17.64 -12.89
N GLY A 146 19.82 17.88 -14.15
CA GLY A 146 18.99 16.98 -14.95
C GLY A 146 17.49 17.34 -14.95
N ALA A 147 16.66 16.35 -15.30
CA ALA A 147 15.22 16.56 -15.41
C ALA A 147 14.56 16.87 -14.05
N TRP A 148 13.64 17.83 -14.07
CA TRP A 148 12.91 18.29 -12.90
C TRP A 148 11.40 18.44 -13.17
N ALA A 149 10.61 18.49 -12.11
CA ALA A 149 9.18 18.80 -12.15
C ALA A 149 8.88 19.96 -11.21
N ALA A 150 7.97 20.85 -11.63
CA ALA A 150 7.50 21.95 -10.78
C ALA A 150 6.69 21.41 -9.60
N SER A 151 7.05 21.84 -8.41
CA SER A 151 6.39 21.46 -7.14
C SER A 151 5.97 22.74 -6.38
N ASP A 152 4.90 22.61 -5.57
CA ASP A 152 4.49 23.70 -4.70
C ASP A 152 5.60 24.09 -3.72
N LEU A 153 5.74 25.41 -3.53
CA LEU A 153 6.63 25.99 -2.51
C LEU A 153 5.94 26.22 -1.17
N SER A 154 4.61 26.13 -1.13
CA SER A 154 3.84 26.36 0.09
C SER A 154 3.19 25.10 0.60
N ALA A 155 3.03 24.99 1.91
CA ALA A 155 2.33 23.93 2.60
C ALA A 155 1.39 24.49 3.66
N ASN A 156 0.42 23.68 4.08
CA ASN A 156 -0.36 23.98 5.27
C ASN A 156 0.56 23.96 6.50
N GLY A 157 0.30 24.81 7.47
CA GLY A 157 1.07 24.84 8.72
C GLY A 157 1.10 23.45 9.37
N LYS A 158 2.25 23.05 9.90
CA LYS A 158 2.39 21.75 10.61
C LYS A 158 1.48 21.72 11.84
N GLY A 159 0.61 20.72 11.91
CA GLY A 159 -0.32 20.56 13.03
C GLY A 159 -1.30 21.73 13.22
N GLY A 160 -1.67 22.42 12.14
CA GLY A 160 -2.54 23.59 12.18
C GLY A 160 -1.86 24.88 12.68
N ARG A 161 -0.55 24.87 12.90
CA ARG A 161 0.21 26.06 13.32
C ARG A 161 0.96 26.66 12.13
N LEU A 162 0.67 27.93 11.85
CA LEU A 162 1.40 28.71 10.88
C LEU A 162 2.83 28.95 11.40
N VAL A 163 3.85 28.60 10.59
CA VAL A 163 5.24 28.90 10.92
C VAL A 163 5.54 30.31 10.43
N GLN A 164 5.46 31.30 11.33
CA GLN A 164 5.54 32.73 10.99
C GLN A 164 6.85 33.11 10.28
N SER A 165 7.97 32.46 10.63
CA SER A 165 9.28 32.66 9.96
C SER A 165 9.32 32.17 8.50
N CYS A 166 8.29 31.45 8.05
CA CYS A 166 8.10 30.99 6.67
C CYS A 166 7.02 31.79 5.93
N VAL A 167 6.58 32.95 6.47
CA VAL A 167 5.62 33.85 5.83
C VAL A 167 6.36 35.15 5.50
N TYR A 168 6.76 35.28 4.24
CA TYR A 168 7.51 36.43 3.71
C TYR A 168 7.28 36.55 2.20
N PRO A 169 7.52 37.71 1.57
CA PRO A 169 7.39 37.85 0.14
C PRO A 169 8.54 37.17 -0.62
N ILE A 170 8.18 36.58 -1.77
CA ILE A 170 9.14 36.15 -2.81
C ILE A 170 8.91 37.02 -4.02
N THR A 171 9.92 37.80 -4.44
CA THR A 171 9.82 38.75 -5.55
C THR A 171 10.14 38.06 -6.87
N ASN A 172 9.20 38.14 -7.82
CA ASN A 172 9.49 37.84 -9.22
C ASN A 172 9.98 39.14 -9.88
N HIS A 173 11.28 39.22 -10.14
CA HIS A 173 11.93 40.41 -10.70
C HIS A 173 11.56 40.70 -12.16
N GLU A 174 11.14 39.66 -12.93
CA GLU A 174 10.75 39.83 -14.34
C GLU A 174 9.46 40.67 -14.50
N ILE A 175 8.51 40.48 -13.58
CA ILE A 175 7.23 41.19 -13.58
C ILE A 175 7.11 42.19 -12.43
N ASN A 176 8.18 42.37 -11.66
CA ASN A 176 8.26 43.26 -10.48
C ASN A 176 7.08 43.07 -9.51
N LYS A 177 6.84 41.81 -9.11
CA LYS A 177 5.70 41.43 -8.26
C LYS A 177 6.13 40.51 -7.11
N ASP A 178 5.62 40.84 -5.92
CA ASP A 178 5.77 40.06 -4.73
C ASP A 178 4.67 39.00 -4.58
N PHE A 179 5.06 37.80 -4.21
CA PHE A 179 4.16 36.68 -3.92
C PHE A 179 4.27 36.26 -2.47
N MET A 180 3.14 36.29 -1.78
CA MET A 180 2.98 35.75 -0.44
C MET A 180 2.40 34.33 -0.48
N PRO A 181 2.64 33.46 0.52
CA PRO A 181 1.87 32.23 0.64
C PRO A 181 0.39 32.57 0.83
N SER A 182 -0.50 31.72 0.31
CA SER A 182 -1.95 31.90 0.50
C SER A 182 -2.31 31.91 1.99
N GLU A 183 -3.45 32.50 2.33
CA GLU A 183 -3.95 32.54 3.70
C GLU A 183 -3.99 31.14 4.33
N GLY A 184 -3.53 31.03 5.57
CA GLY A 184 -3.40 29.74 6.28
C GLY A 184 -2.24 28.85 5.83
N ARG A 185 -1.40 29.29 4.89
CA ARG A 185 -0.23 28.57 4.39
C ARG A 185 1.07 29.31 4.70
N CYS A 186 2.18 28.61 4.66
CA CYS A 186 3.53 29.16 4.77
C CYS A 186 4.44 28.55 3.71
N TRP A 187 5.55 29.18 3.40
CA TRP A 187 6.56 28.57 2.54
C TRP A 187 7.17 27.32 3.18
N LEU A 188 7.65 26.39 2.37
CA LEU A 188 8.29 25.15 2.85
C LEU A 188 9.60 25.39 3.62
N PHE A 189 10.24 26.53 3.39
CA PHE A 189 11.54 26.87 3.93
C PHE A 189 11.50 28.25 4.58
N ASN A 190 12.40 28.47 5.55
CA ASN A 190 12.69 29.81 6.07
C ASN A 190 13.36 30.67 5.00
N LYS A 191 13.45 31.98 5.26
CA LYS A 191 13.94 32.94 4.27
C LYS A 191 15.37 32.64 3.80
N ASP A 192 16.29 32.34 4.70
CA ASP A 192 17.71 32.09 4.36
C ASP A 192 17.87 30.93 3.39
N LYS A 193 17.16 29.81 3.67
CA LYS A 193 17.17 28.64 2.79
C LYS A 193 16.48 28.89 1.45
N MET A 194 15.42 29.68 1.45
CA MET A 194 14.73 30.08 0.22
C MET A 194 15.62 30.95 -0.66
N ASP A 195 16.29 31.95 -0.08
CA ASP A 195 17.20 32.83 -0.79
C ASP A 195 18.35 32.02 -1.41
N GLY A 196 18.89 31.01 -0.67
CA GLY A 196 19.85 30.04 -1.22
C GLY A 196 19.30 29.28 -2.43
N TYR A 197 18.07 28.78 -2.36
CA TYR A 197 17.44 28.06 -3.47
C TYR A 197 17.14 28.95 -4.69
N ILE A 198 16.82 30.24 -4.46
CA ILE A 198 16.69 31.23 -5.53
C ILE A 198 18.03 31.45 -6.22
N LEU A 199 19.11 31.67 -5.47
CA LEU A 199 20.47 31.82 -6.00
C LEU A 199 20.96 30.59 -6.77
N GLU A 200 20.61 29.38 -6.30
CA GLU A 200 20.89 28.13 -7.00
C GLU A 200 20.03 27.90 -8.25
N GLY A 201 19.07 28.77 -8.55
CA GLY A 201 18.11 28.59 -9.65
C GLY A 201 17.14 27.42 -9.46
N ARG A 202 16.90 27.00 -8.20
CA ARG A 202 15.94 25.94 -7.85
C ARG A 202 14.50 26.48 -7.75
N VAL A 203 14.32 27.77 -7.60
CA VAL A 203 13.02 28.42 -7.62
C VAL A 203 12.83 29.04 -8.99
N GLY A 204 11.74 28.65 -9.65
CA GLY A 204 11.29 29.24 -10.91
C GLY A 204 9.95 29.93 -10.74
N PHE A 205 9.53 30.66 -11.77
CA PHE A 205 8.23 31.34 -11.81
C PHE A 205 7.41 30.84 -12.99
N ARG A 206 6.12 30.62 -12.78
CA ARG A 206 5.20 30.14 -13.83
C ARG A 206 4.96 31.23 -14.83
N GLU A 207 5.10 30.96 -16.11
CA GLU A 207 4.89 31.95 -17.21
C GLU A 207 3.51 32.60 -17.15
N ASN A 208 2.45 31.80 -16.92
CA ASN A 208 1.07 32.31 -16.97
C ASN A 208 0.66 33.16 -15.76
N THR A 209 1.20 32.86 -14.56
CA THR A 209 0.74 33.48 -13.30
C THR A 209 1.83 34.23 -12.58
N GLY A 210 3.08 34.03 -12.96
CA GLY A 210 4.25 34.55 -12.25
C GLY A 210 4.49 33.92 -10.89
N THR A 211 3.68 32.92 -10.47
CA THR A 211 3.78 32.31 -9.13
C THR A 211 5.03 31.47 -8.99
N PRO A 212 5.73 31.54 -7.83
CA PRO A 212 6.94 30.77 -7.60
C PRO A 212 6.66 29.28 -7.46
N TYR A 213 7.56 28.44 -7.94
CA TYR A 213 7.58 27.00 -7.76
C TYR A 213 8.99 26.47 -7.47
N LEU A 214 9.07 25.29 -6.86
CA LEU A 214 10.34 24.60 -6.63
C LEU A 214 10.61 23.61 -7.76
N LYS A 215 11.80 23.63 -8.35
CA LYS A 215 12.30 22.58 -9.23
C LYS A 215 12.68 21.36 -8.38
N ARG A 216 11.94 20.26 -8.55
CA ARG A 216 12.20 19.00 -7.90
C ARG A 216 12.89 18.07 -8.88
N TYR A 217 14.17 17.81 -8.69
CA TYR A 217 14.98 17.02 -9.62
C TYR A 217 14.71 15.52 -9.47
N LEU A 218 14.61 14.81 -10.61
CA LEU A 218 14.42 13.37 -10.64
C LEU A 218 15.56 12.61 -9.95
N SER A 219 16.77 13.14 -10.04
CA SER A 219 17.96 12.59 -9.37
C SER A 219 17.93 12.68 -7.84
N GLU A 220 17.19 13.65 -7.29
CA GLU A 220 17.10 13.93 -5.85
C GLU A 220 15.88 13.28 -5.19
N VAL A 221 14.92 12.78 -5.99
CA VAL A 221 13.75 12.10 -5.42
C VAL A 221 14.06 10.63 -5.14
N ARG A 222 13.39 10.10 -4.13
CA ARG A 222 13.50 8.69 -3.73
C ARG A 222 13.28 7.78 -4.95
N GLN A 223 14.17 6.79 -5.15
CA GLN A 223 14.12 5.85 -6.29
C GLN A 223 12.99 4.84 -6.10
N GLY A 224 11.77 5.24 -6.39
CA GLY A 224 10.57 4.42 -6.27
C GLY A 224 9.43 5.12 -5.50
N LEU A 225 8.32 4.40 -5.37
CA LEU A 225 7.10 4.86 -4.70
C LEU A 225 6.86 4.02 -3.45
N THR A 226 6.38 4.64 -2.40
CA THR A 226 5.89 3.91 -1.23
C THR A 226 4.64 3.12 -1.59
N LEU A 227 4.53 1.88 -1.14
CA LEU A 227 3.34 1.07 -1.31
C LEU A 227 2.14 1.76 -0.62
N PRO A 228 1.05 2.07 -1.34
CA PRO A 228 -0.14 2.65 -0.73
C PRO A 228 -0.94 1.58 0.02
N THR A 229 -1.71 1.98 1.01
CA THR A 229 -2.61 1.08 1.75
C THR A 229 -3.84 0.66 0.94
N ILE A 230 -4.20 1.42 -0.11
CA ILE A 230 -5.28 1.07 -1.05
C ILE A 230 -4.67 0.69 -2.39
N LEU A 231 -4.81 -0.60 -2.74
CA LEU A 231 -4.25 -1.20 -3.94
C LEU A 231 -5.28 -1.18 -5.08
N ASN A 232 -5.38 -0.04 -5.79
CA ASN A 232 -6.35 0.14 -6.88
C ASN A 232 -5.87 -0.46 -8.21
N ASP A 233 -4.56 -0.42 -8.47
CA ASP A 233 -3.97 -0.69 -9.79
C ASP A 233 -3.10 -1.98 -9.78
N PHE A 234 -3.38 -2.91 -8.87
CA PHE A 234 -2.61 -4.16 -8.70
C PHE A 234 -3.27 -5.39 -9.34
N GLY A 235 -4.09 -5.17 -10.37
CA GLY A 235 -4.84 -6.24 -11.03
C GLY A 235 -6.12 -6.64 -10.29
N PHE A 236 -6.94 -7.44 -10.96
CA PHE A 236 -8.20 -7.97 -10.43
C PHE A 236 -8.14 -9.49 -10.33
N SER A 237 -8.95 -10.08 -9.48
CA SER A 237 -9.05 -11.55 -9.38
C SER A 237 -9.44 -12.22 -10.69
N SER A 238 -10.16 -11.53 -11.56
CA SER A 238 -10.53 -12.02 -12.90
C SER A 238 -9.35 -12.11 -13.88
N THR A 239 -8.25 -11.43 -13.60
CA THR A 239 -7.04 -11.44 -14.47
C THR A 239 -5.94 -12.38 -13.99
N SER A 240 -6.15 -13.05 -12.85
CA SER A 240 -5.13 -13.90 -12.20
C SER A 240 -4.65 -15.06 -13.07
N ALA A 241 -5.56 -15.72 -13.82
CA ALA A 241 -5.18 -16.81 -14.72
C ALA A 241 -4.24 -16.32 -15.83
N SER A 242 -4.55 -15.17 -16.46
CA SER A 242 -3.70 -14.59 -17.50
C SER A 242 -2.35 -14.08 -16.95
N GLU A 243 -2.30 -13.67 -15.71
CA GLU A 243 -1.07 -13.28 -15.04
C GLU A 243 -0.20 -14.50 -14.74
N ALA A 244 -0.78 -15.58 -14.25
CA ALA A 244 -0.10 -16.85 -14.04
C ALA A 244 0.47 -17.39 -15.36
N ASP A 245 -0.30 -17.35 -16.44
CA ASP A 245 0.16 -17.76 -17.77
C ASP A 245 1.37 -16.95 -18.24
N LYS A 246 1.38 -15.64 -18.03
CA LYS A 246 2.53 -14.78 -18.35
C LYS A 246 3.77 -15.12 -17.53
N LEU A 247 3.60 -15.45 -16.25
CA LEU A 247 4.70 -15.77 -15.34
C LEU A 247 5.32 -17.15 -15.59
N PHE A 248 4.49 -18.15 -15.94
CA PHE A 248 4.92 -19.54 -16.00
C PHE A 248 5.05 -20.10 -17.42
N HIS A 249 4.34 -19.55 -18.41
CA HIS A 249 4.35 -20.06 -19.80
C HIS A 249 5.10 -19.17 -20.79
N ASN A 250 5.44 -17.92 -20.45
CA ASN A 250 6.31 -17.06 -21.27
C ASN A 250 7.80 -17.36 -21.01
N LYS A 251 8.22 -18.63 -21.20
CA LYS A 251 9.60 -19.00 -21.44
C LYS A 251 9.71 -19.40 -22.92
N GLY A 252 9.69 -18.41 -23.78
CA GLY A 252 10.00 -18.53 -25.18
C GLY A 252 11.08 -17.53 -25.55
#